data_d092b43174224d204684a7f7b4561870
#
_entry.id   d092b43174224d204684a7f7b4561870
#
_cell.length_a   1.000
_cell.length_b   1.000
_cell.length_c   1.000
_cell.angle_alpha   90.00
_cell.angle_beta   90.00
_cell.angle_gamma   90.00
#
_symmetry.space_group_name_H-M   'P 1'
#
loop_
_entity.id
_entity.type
_entity.pdbx_description
1 polymer ?
#
loop_
_entity_poly.entity_id
_entity_poly.type
_entity_poly.pdbx_seq_one_letter_code
_entity_poly.pdbx_strand_id
1 'polypeptide(L)'
;EKRKIEIVNLYKQGDSVKEICAKCKCSTNTISTVLDEFNIPKRANRKSDKDLRRFFDLNAKETQYWIGYICADGNIQYDTRNRTYKVSLFSKEVEPINNFVKYFGENTVSVHKRKNGLLEAYISSKKLFLILNMFHCLDVSLYTYKTHSNHQMN
;
A
#
# COMPACT_ATOMS: atom_id res chain seq x y z
N GLU A 1 15.68 -19.66 -28.79
CA GLU A 1 14.42 -20.38 -28.45
C GLU A 1 14.53 -21.17 -27.16
N LYS A 2 15.57 -21.99 -26.95
CA LYS A 2 15.79 -22.77 -25.70
C LYS A 2 15.74 -21.90 -24.44
N ARG A 3 16.35 -20.71 -24.47
CA ARG A 3 16.36 -19.76 -23.32
C ARG A 3 14.96 -19.19 -23.00
N LYS A 4 14.12 -18.96 -24.00
CA LYS A 4 12.75 -18.50 -23.80
C LYS A 4 11.91 -19.56 -23.09
N ILE A 5 12.05 -20.81 -23.50
CA ILE A 5 11.36 -21.96 -22.88
C ILE A 5 11.82 -22.13 -21.42
N GLU A 6 13.11 -21.98 -21.14
CA GLU A 6 13.66 -22.03 -19.78
C GLU A 6 13.07 -20.95 -18.88
N ILE A 7 13.00 -19.69 -19.35
CA ILE A 7 12.35 -18.58 -18.64
C ILE A 7 10.91 -18.94 -18.29
N VAL A 8 10.15 -19.45 -19.26
CA VAL A 8 8.74 -19.86 -19.06
C VAL A 8 8.62 -20.95 -18.01
N ASN A 9 9.48 -21.96 -18.06
CA ASN A 9 9.46 -23.08 -17.11
C ASN A 9 9.77 -22.62 -15.68
N LEU A 10 10.83 -21.83 -15.50
CA LEU A 10 11.18 -21.26 -14.19
C LEU A 10 10.05 -20.37 -13.64
N TYR A 11 9.43 -19.57 -14.51
CA TYR A 11 8.29 -18.75 -14.10
C TYR A 11 7.10 -19.59 -13.67
N LYS A 12 6.75 -20.67 -14.39
CA LYS A 12 5.67 -21.60 -14.02
C LYS A 12 5.98 -22.37 -12.73
N GLN A 13 7.24 -22.68 -12.45
CA GLN A 13 7.68 -23.34 -11.21
C GLN A 13 7.59 -22.45 -9.96
N GLY A 14 7.40 -21.14 -10.13
CA GLY A 14 7.20 -20.24 -9.01
C GLY A 14 8.40 -19.31 -8.74
N ASP A 15 9.48 -19.40 -9.48
CA ASP A 15 10.64 -18.54 -9.30
C ASP A 15 10.28 -17.06 -9.44
N SER A 16 10.85 -16.21 -8.61
CA SER A 16 10.68 -14.76 -8.71
C SER A 16 11.38 -14.23 -9.97
N VAL A 17 10.90 -13.10 -10.50
CA VAL A 17 11.52 -12.44 -11.65
C VAL A 17 13.01 -12.15 -11.41
N LYS A 18 13.40 -11.80 -10.17
CA LYS A 18 14.80 -11.57 -9.80
C LYS A 18 15.66 -12.83 -9.91
N GLU A 19 15.14 -13.96 -9.44
CA GLU A 19 15.83 -15.26 -9.53
C GLU A 19 15.98 -15.70 -10.98
N ILE A 20 14.94 -15.55 -11.80
CA ILE A 20 14.98 -15.85 -13.22
C ILE A 20 16.00 -14.95 -13.94
N CYS A 21 16.05 -13.64 -13.62
CA CYS A 21 17.07 -12.74 -14.15
C CYS A 21 18.49 -13.23 -13.84
N ALA A 22 18.72 -13.68 -12.60
CA ALA A 22 20.02 -14.19 -12.18
C ALA A 22 20.39 -15.51 -12.89
N LYS A 23 19.45 -16.47 -12.93
CA LYS A 23 19.65 -17.79 -13.55
C LYS A 23 19.85 -17.69 -15.06
N CYS A 24 18.97 -16.92 -15.73
CA CYS A 24 19.01 -16.78 -17.18
C CYS A 24 19.87 -15.61 -17.68
N LYS A 25 20.54 -14.86 -16.79
CA LYS A 25 21.37 -13.67 -17.12
C LYS A 25 20.66 -12.70 -18.09
N CYS A 26 19.40 -12.36 -17.80
CA CYS A 26 18.57 -11.50 -18.64
C CYS A 26 17.92 -10.36 -17.83
N SER A 27 17.44 -9.34 -18.53
CA SER A 27 16.72 -8.23 -17.90
C SER A 27 15.26 -8.59 -17.57
N THR A 28 14.64 -7.84 -16.67
CA THR A 28 13.22 -7.96 -16.35
C THR A 28 12.33 -7.71 -17.57
N ASN A 29 12.75 -6.81 -18.47
CA ASN A 29 12.04 -6.53 -19.72
C ASN A 29 12.04 -7.73 -20.65
N THR A 30 13.17 -8.43 -20.75
CA THR A 30 13.27 -9.68 -21.54
C THR A 30 12.28 -10.73 -21.04
N ILE A 31 12.19 -10.91 -19.72
CA ILE A 31 11.23 -11.85 -19.12
C ILE A 31 9.79 -11.43 -19.45
N SER A 32 9.48 -10.13 -19.32
CA SER A 32 8.14 -9.60 -19.63
C SER A 32 7.76 -9.89 -21.09
N THR A 33 8.66 -9.62 -22.04
CA THR A 33 8.43 -9.87 -23.47
C THR A 33 8.23 -11.36 -23.76
N VAL A 34 9.04 -12.23 -23.16
CA VAL A 34 8.88 -13.68 -23.33
C VAL A 34 7.56 -14.18 -22.79
N LEU A 35 7.12 -13.70 -21.62
CA LEU A 35 5.81 -14.07 -21.04
C LEU A 35 4.67 -13.62 -21.94
N ASP A 36 4.77 -12.43 -22.55
CA ASP A 36 3.76 -11.91 -23.48
C ASP A 36 3.73 -12.74 -24.78
N GLU A 37 4.89 -13.10 -25.35
CA GLU A 37 5.01 -13.97 -26.53
C GLU A 37 4.36 -15.35 -26.32
N PHE A 38 4.50 -15.92 -25.12
CA PHE A 38 3.93 -17.21 -24.77
C PHE A 38 2.54 -17.13 -24.15
N ASN A 39 1.89 -15.96 -24.16
CA ASN A 39 0.58 -15.71 -23.58
C ASN A 39 0.46 -16.18 -22.12
N ILE A 40 1.54 -16.00 -21.32
CA ILE A 40 1.54 -16.38 -19.90
C ILE A 40 1.12 -15.17 -19.07
N PRO A 41 0.04 -15.30 -18.28
CA PRO A 41 -0.41 -14.21 -17.43
C PRO A 41 0.67 -13.85 -16.41
N LYS A 42 1.04 -12.56 -16.37
CA LYS A 42 2.00 -12.05 -15.39
C LYS A 42 1.38 -12.14 -13.99
N ARG A 43 2.15 -12.68 -13.05
CA ARG A 43 1.75 -12.70 -11.64
C ARG A 43 1.50 -11.27 -11.21
N ALA A 44 0.35 -11.04 -10.59
CA ALA A 44 0.06 -9.74 -10.02
C ALA A 44 1.09 -9.43 -8.91
N ASN A 45 1.98 -8.48 -9.16
CA ASN A 45 2.95 -7.97 -8.17
C ASN A 45 2.27 -7.16 -7.05
N ARG A 46 0.95 -7.14 -7.04
CA ARG A 46 0.18 -6.39 -6.05
C ARG A 46 0.05 -7.23 -4.80
N LYS A 47 0.64 -6.75 -3.72
CA LYS A 47 0.18 -7.12 -2.38
C LYS A 47 -1.34 -7.06 -2.43
N SER A 48 -1.97 -8.20 -2.20
CA SER A 48 -3.40 -8.39 -2.46
C SER A 48 -4.21 -7.53 -1.50
N ASP A 49 -5.20 -6.78 -2.00
CA ASP A 49 -6.23 -6.14 -1.15
C ASP A 49 -7.03 -7.16 -0.30
N LYS A 50 -6.73 -8.46 -0.40
CA LYS A 50 -7.39 -9.51 0.38
C LYS A 50 -7.25 -9.28 1.88
N ASP A 51 -6.08 -8.82 2.33
CA ASP A 51 -5.81 -8.57 3.74
C ASP A 51 -6.50 -7.29 4.24
N LEU A 52 -6.93 -6.42 3.33
CA LEU A 52 -7.65 -5.19 3.64
C LEU A 52 -9.16 -5.38 3.84
N ARG A 53 -9.70 -6.58 3.65
CA ARG A 53 -11.16 -6.83 3.76
C ARG A 53 -11.74 -6.41 5.10
N ARG A 54 -10.98 -6.62 6.18
CA ARG A 54 -11.39 -6.20 7.54
C ARG A 54 -11.59 -4.69 7.63
N PHE A 55 -10.73 -3.92 6.97
CA PHE A 55 -10.83 -2.46 6.96
C PHE A 55 -12.04 -1.94 6.18
N PHE A 56 -12.61 -2.74 5.30
CA PHE A 56 -13.80 -2.34 4.54
C PHE A 56 -15.12 -2.54 5.30
N ASP A 57 -15.08 -3.21 6.44
CA ASP A 57 -16.18 -3.20 7.41
C ASP A 57 -16.08 -1.96 8.29
N LEU A 58 -16.73 -0.88 7.85
CA LEU A 58 -16.70 0.43 8.51
C LEU A 58 -17.45 0.44 9.87
N ASN A 59 -18.24 -0.60 10.17
CA ASN A 59 -18.94 -0.74 11.45
C ASN A 59 -18.08 -1.43 12.52
N ALA A 60 -17.01 -2.09 12.14
CA ALA A 60 -16.11 -2.71 13.09
C ALA A 60 -15.36 -1.65 13.92
N LYS A 61 -15.37 -1.80 15.25
CA LYS A 61 -14.70 -0.86 16.18
C LYS A 61 -13.21 -0.69 15.89
N GLU A 62 -12.54 -1.76 15.53
CA GLU A 62 -11.12 -1.73 15.17
C GLU A 62 -10.87 -0.92 13.89
N THR A 63 -11.77 -1.03 12.91
CA THR A 63 -11.71 -0.23 11.68
C THR A 63 -11.89 1.25 11.99
N GLN A 64 -12.88 1.60 12.81
CA GLN A 64 -13.13 2.98 13.21
C GLN A 64 -11.94 3.57 13.98
N TYR A 65 -11.33 2.78 14.87
CA TYR A 65 -10.11 3.18 15.57
C TYR A 65 -8.98 3.52 14.57
N TRP A 66 -8.71 2.65 13.59
CA TRP A 66 -7.64 2.88 12.62
C TRP A 66 -7.95 4.00 11.64
N ILE A 67 -9.21 4.21 11.27
CA ILE A 67 -9.60 5.40 10.49
C ILE A 67 -9.26 6.66 11.28
N GLY A 68 -9.71 6.77 12.53
CA GLY A 68 -9.42 7.92 13.39
C GLY A 68 -7.91 8.13 13.58
N TYR A 69 -7.17 7.07 13.87
CA TYR A 69 -5.73 7.13 14.08
C TYR A 69 -4.97 7.60 12.81
N ILE A 70 -5.31 7.07 11.64
CA ILE A 70 -4.68 7.46 10.38
C ILE A 70 -5.06 8.90 10.00
N CYS A 71 -6.29 9.32 10.25
CA CYS A 71 -6.72 10.69 9.98
C CYS A 71 -6.02 11.72 10.90
N ALA A 72 -5.68 11.33 12.14
CA ALA A 72 -4.99 12.20 13.10
C ALA A 72 -3.47 12.26 12.84
N ASP A 73 -2.81 11.12 12.76
CA ASP A 73 -1.34 10.99 12.78
C ASP A 73 -0.76 10.35 11.53
N GLY A 74 -1.61 9.91 10.61
CA GLY A 74 -1.20 9.28 9.35
C GLY A 74 -0.88 10.29 8.26
N ASN A 75 -0.38 9.78 7.14
CA ASN A 75 -0.18 10.54 5.92
C ASN A 75 -0.82 9.81 4.74
N ILE A 76 -1.74 10.49 4.08
CA ILE A 76 -2.48 10.00 2.92
C ILE A 76 -1.98 10.75 1.70
N GLN A 77 -1.27 10.06 0.80
CA GLN A 77 -0.57 10.69 -0.31
C GLN A 77 -0.84 9.98 -1.64
N TYR A 78 -1.01 10.77 -2.70
CA TYR A 78 -0.94 10.30 -4.07
C TYR A 78 0.38 10.79 -4.71
N ASP A 79 1.24 9.83 -5.07
CA ASP A 79 2.47 10.11 -5.81
C ASP A 79 2.15 10.17 -7.32
N THR A 80 2.17 11.38 -7.87
CA THR A 80 1.86 11.63 -9.28
C THR A 80 2.92 11.06 -10.23
N ARG A 81 4.20 10.97 -9.80
CA ARG A 81 5.31 10.46 -10.61
C ARG A 81 5.18 8.95 -10.82
N ASN A 82 4.94 8.23 -9.74
CA ASN A 82 4.82 6.77 -9.75
C ASN A 82 3.38 6.28 -9.89
N ARG A 83 2.40 7.19 -9.91
CA ARG A 83 0.96 6.89 -9.93
C ARG A 83 0.56 5.93 -8.82
N THR A 84 1.11 6.11 -7.62
CA THR A 84 0.86 5.26 -6.47
C THR A 84 0.09 5.98 -5.39
N TYR A 85 -0.87 5.27 -4.81
CA TYR A 85 -1.64 5.71 -3.65
C TYR A 85 -0.98 5.14 -2.41
N LYS A 86 -0.61 5.99 -1.46
CA LYS A 86 0.12 5.60 -0.26
C LYS A 86 -0.59 6.10 0.98
N VAL A 87 -0.81 5.20 1.93
CA VAL A 87 -1.26 5.49 3.29
C VAL A 87 -0.15 5.09 4.22
N SER A 88 0.38 6.03 4.99
CA SER A 88 1.56 5.82 5.83
C SER A 88 1.29 6.20 7.27
N LEU A 89 1.91 5.48 8.19
CA LEU A 89 2.02 5.81 9.60
C LEU A 89 3.50 5.99 9.95
N PHE A 90 3.79 7.03 10.72
CA PHE A 90 5.14 7.32 11.19
C PHE A 90 5.19 7.27 12.70
N SER A 91 6.21 6.60 13.26
CA SER A 91 6.45 6.56 14.71
C SER A 91 7.93 6.37 15.00
N LYS A 92 8.40 6.94 16.13
CA LYS A 92 9.68 6.59 16.73
C LYS A 92 9.59 5.31 17.55
N GLU A 93 8.41 5.00 18.02
CA GLU A 93 8.10 3.82 18.82
C GLU A 93 7.72 2.64 17.91
N VAL A 94 8.12 1.46 18.31
CA VAL A 94 7.90 0.23 17.55
C VAL A 94 6.46 -0.28 17.70
N GLU A 95 5.85 -0.05 18.86
CA GLU A 95 4.54 -0.61 19.19
C GLU A 95 3.42 -0.16 18.26
N PRO A 96 3.23 1.14 17.94
CA PRO A 96 2.20 1.57 16.98
C PRO A 96 2.40 0.97 15.59
N ILE A 97 3.66 0.81 15.17
CA ILE A 97 3.99 0.19 13.88
C ILE A 97 3.63 -1.30 13.87
N ASN A 98 3.95 -2.02 14.94
CA ASN A 98 3.62 -3.45 15.06
C ASN A 98 2.09 -3.65 15.09
N ASN A 99 1.36 -2.82 15.81
CA ASN A 99 -0.11 -2.87 15.86
C ASN A 99 -0.73 -2.60 14.48
N PHE A 100 -0.18 -1.64 13.74
CA PHE A 100 -0.57 -1.36 12.36
C PHE A 100 -0.33 -2.57 11.44
N VAL A 101 0.86 -3.17 11.53
CA VAL A 101 1.21 -4.37 10.76
C VAL A 101 0.30 -5.55 11.13
N LYS A 102 0.05 -5.75 12.41
CA LYS A 102 -0.83 -6.82 12.90
C LYS A 102 -2.27 -6.70 12.39
N TYR A 103 -2.78 -5.48 12.34
CA TYR A 103 -4.15 -5.22 11.87
C TYR A 103 -4.28 -5.38 10.35
N PHE A 104 -3.37 -4.76 9.58
CA PHE A 104 -3.44 -4.74 8.13
C PHE A 104 -2.77 -5.94 7.44
N GLY A 105 -2.03 -6.75 8.18
CA GLY A 105 -1.31 -7.93 7.69
C GLY A 105 0.11 -7.64 7.20
N GLU A 106 1.05 -8.52 7.55
CA GLU A 106 2.47 -8.40 7.20
C GLU A 106 2.72 -8.36 5.68
N ASN A 107 1.89 -9.08 4.91
CA ASN A 107 1.99 -9.10 3.46
C ASN A 107 1.47 -7.82 2.78
N THR A 108 0.70 -7.01 3.50
CA THR A 108 0.07 -5.78 3.00
C THR A 108 0.89 -4.55 3.35
N VAL A 109 1.45 -4.52 4.55
CA VAL A 109 2.23 -3.41 5.08
C VAL A 109 3.70 -3.53 4.71
N SER A 110 4.31 -2.42 4.28
CA SER A 110 5.75 -2.30 4.13
C SER A 110 6.30 -1.42 5.25
N VAL A 111 7.35 -1.88 5.93
CA VAL A 111 7.98 -1.13 7.02
C VAL A 111 9.40 -0.73 6.63
N HIS A 112 9.72 0.54 6.81
CA HIS A 112 11.05 1.10 6.57
C HIS A 112 11.53 1.90 7.78
N LYS A 113 12.82 1.77 8.11
CA LYS A 113 13.48 2.65 9.07
C LYS A 113 14.21 3.77 8.32
N ARG A 114 13.85 5.00 8.60
CA ARG A 114 14.49 6.19 8.04
C ARG A 114 15.81 6.47 8.72
N LYS A 115 16.69 7.25 8.07
CA LYS A 115 18.02 7.63 8.60
C LYS A 115 17.97 8.34 9.97
N ASN A 116 16.89 9.06 10.25
CA ASN A 116 16.65 9.76 11.52
C ASN A 116 16.06 8.87 12.63
N GLY A 117 16.02 7.55 12.42
CA GLY A 117 15.47 6.58 13.37
C GLY A 117 13.94 6.44 13.33
N LEU A 118 13.24 7.27 12.57
CA LEU A 118 11.78 7.19 12.41
C LEU A 118 11.40 5.93 11.65
N LEU A 119 10.41 5.20 12.15
CA LEU A 119 9.81 4.07 11.47
C LEU A 119 8.64 4.56 10.60
N GLU A 120 8.56 4.05 9.39
CA GLU A 120 7.47 4.29 8.46
C GLU A 120 6.83 2.94 8.10
N ALA A 121 5.55 2.77 8.44
CA ALA A 121 4.73 1.68 7.94
C ALA A 121 3.78 2.23 6.88
N TYR A 122 3.69 1.60 5.70
CA TYR A 122 2.79 2.07 4.66
C TYR A 122 2.11 0.95 3.87
N ILE A 123 0.96 1.31 3.34
CA ILE A 123 0.15 0.48 2.46
C ILE A 123 -0.04 1.22 1.14
N SER A 124 0.18 0.52 0.02
CA SER A 124 -0.12 1.02 -1.31
C SER A 124 -1.44 0.43 -1.80
N SER A 125 -2.54 1.16 -1.61
CA SER A 125 -3.89 0.76 -2.04
C SER A 125 -4.72 1.97 -2.44
N LYS A 126 -5.21 1.96 -3.68
CA LYS A 126 -6.14 2.99 -4.19
C LYS A 126 -7.44 2.99 -3.40
N LYS A 127 -7.97 1.81 -3.09
CA LYS A 127 -9.25 1.66 -2.39
C LYS A 127 -9.16 2.21 -0.98
N LEU A 128 -8.10 1.85 -0.23
CA LEU A 128 -7.85 2.36 1.11
C LEU A 128 -7.68 3.90 1.09
N PHE A 129 -6.89 4.40 0.15
CA PHE A 129 -6.69 5.84 -0.04
C PHE A 129 -8.02 6.58 -0.26
N LEU A 130 -8.89 6.09 -1.14
CA LEU A 130 -10.17 6.73 -1.44
C LEU A 130 -11.09 6.77 -0.22
N ILE A 131 -11.18 5.67 0.54
CA ILE A 131 -11.99 5.60 1.76
C ILE A 131 -11.48 6.63 2.79
N LEU A 132 -10.20 6.61 3.09
CA LEU A 132 -9.62 7.53 4.08
C LEU A 132 -9.70 8.99 3.65
N ASN A 133 -9.54 9.27 2.36
CA ASN A 133 -9.67 10.63 1.83
C ASN A 133 -11.11 11.17 1.98
N MET A 134 -12.12 10.31 1.90
CA MET A 134 -13.50 10.71 2.19
C MET A 134 -13.65 11.17 3.64
N PHE A 135 -13.09 10.43 4.60
CA PHE A 135 -13.15 10.83 6.03
C PHE A 135 -12.33 12.09 6.30
N HIS A 136 -11.16 12.22 5.70
CA HIS A 136 -10.32 13.41 5.85
C HIS A 136 -11.00 14.68 5.31
N CYS A 137 -11.71 14.59 4.17
CA CYS A 137 -12.49 15.69 3.63
C CYS A 137 -13.68 16.08 4.54
N LEU A 138 -14.31 15.11 5.21
CA LEU A 138 -15.41 15.36 6.14
C LEU A 138 -14.92 16.10 7.40
N ASP A 139 -13.74 15.77 7.91
CA ASP A 139 -13.16 16.37 9.11
C ASP A 139 -12.78 17.85 8.85
N VAL A 140 -12.19 18.14 7.70
CA VAL A 140 -11.89 19.54 7.30
C VAL A 140 -13.16 20.39 7.14
N SER A 141 -14.25 19.80 6.64
CA SER A 141 -15.53 20.53 6.51
C SER A 141 -16.17 20.84 7.86
N LEU A 142 -16.03 19.98 8.86
CA LEU A 142 -16.52 20.23 10.22
C LEU A 142 -15.71 21.31 10.94
N TYR A 143 -14.41 21.41 10.69
CA TYR A 143 -13.56 22.45 11.26
C TYR A 143 -13.87 23.83 10.67
N THR A 144 -14.09 23.92 9.36
CA THR A 144 -14.48 25.19 8.71
C THR A 144 -15.86 25.67 9.14
N TYR A 145 -16.80 24.76 9.45
CA TYR A 145 -18.11 25.13 9.97
C TYR A 145 -18.05 25.69 11.39
N LYS A 146 -17.18 25.16 12.27
CA LYS A 146 -16.99 25.66 13.63
C LYS A 146 -16.32 27.03 13.70
N THR A 147 -15.42 27.34 12.78
CA THR A 147 -14.73 28.65 12.75
C THR A 147 -15.63 29.77 12.20
N HIS A 148 -16.61 29.46 11.36
CA HIS A 148 -17.54 30.46 10.83
C HIS A 148 -18.72 30.77 11.78
N SER A 149 -19.11 29.85 12.67
CA SER A 149 -20.20 30.09 13.64
C SER A 149 -19.76 30.91 14.84
N ASN A 150 -18.45 31.05 15.13
CA ASN A 150 -17.95 31.85 16.24
C ASN A 150 -17.67 33.32 15.89
N HIS A 151 -17.90 33.75 14.64
CA HIS A 151 -17.70 35.14 14.21
C HIS A 151 -19.03 35.93 14.04
N GLN A 152 -20.17 35.33 14.36
CA GLN A 152 -21.47 36.04 14.29
C GLN A 152 -22.15 36.29 15.63
N MET A 153 -21.43 36.16 16.75
CA MET A 153 -21.92 36.59 18.06
C MET A 153 -20.92 37.53 18.73
N ASN A 154 -20.80 38.75 18.22
CA ASN A 154 -20.39 39.95 18.96
C ASN A 154 -21.01 41.17 18.30
#